data_9c6b5868abd0892247de64c40e9f71ad
#
_entry.id   9c6b5868abd0892247de64c40e9f71ad
#
_cell.length_a   1.000
_cell.length_b   1.000
_cell.length_c   1.000
_cell.angle_alpha   90.00
_cell.angle_beta   90.00
_cell.angle_gamma   90.00
#
_symmetry.space_group_name_H-M   'P 1'
#
loop_
_entity.id
_entity.type
_entity.pdbx_description
1 polymer ?
#
loop_
_entity_poly.entity_id
_entity_poly.type
_entity_poly.pdbx_seq_one_letter_code
_entity_poly.pdbx_strand_id
1 'polypeptide(L)'
;MLKGIFIFIVALWSSLIASRWLGERIESIETLNPSLRVLLNKILRILLVTIAILVPISAIGLDLTIFALLGGGIGIGIGFGLQKVISNLVCGFILLVDKSIKPGDVIQIGGTYAGSPEGGIYGWINNLHARYTSVITRDGTEHLIPNEDLITQPVINWSFTHDRVRLHSLFYISYTTDVDKAIELINQGARAVDRVLDDPKPKCLLYDFSDSSIVLEARFWIKDPSNGVTSVKSAVRLNAWNLFRKHGIRVPYPQRDLHIKPPAELSVTLKRAQAAEAMISDSDS
;
A
#
# COMPACT_ATOMS: atom_id res chain seq x y z
N MET A 1 25.38 -53.79 28.84
CA MET A 1 23.94 -53.64 28.98
C MET A 1 23.53 -52.83 30.23
N LEU A 2 23.95 -53.20 31.44
CA LEU A 2 23.58 -52.43 32.68
C LEU A 2 23.93 -50.95 32.61
N LYS A 3 25.12 -50.54 32.10
CA LYS A 3 25.53 -49.13 31.97
C LYS A 3 24.60 -48.36 31.04
N GLY A 4 24.16 -48.96 29.92
CA GLY A 4 23.24 -48.32 28.98
C GLY A 4 21.85 -48.06 29.59
N ILE A 5 21.32 -49.04 30.31
CA ILE A 5 20.04 -48.91 31.02
C ILE A 5 20.12 -47.82 32.09
N PHE A 6 21.22 -47.75 32.83
CA PHE A 6 21.43 -46.73 33.83
C PHE A 6 21.48 -45.32 33.18
N ILE A 7 22.26 -45.15 32.12
CA ILE A 7 22.33 -43.86 31.38
C ILE A 7 20.94 -43.48 30.84
N PHE A 8 20.18 -44.43 30.33
CA PHE A 8 18.81 -44.18 29.83
C PHE A 8 17.88 -43.70 30.93
N ILE A 9 17.89 -44.37 32.09
CA ILE A 9 17.05 -43.93 33.23
C ILE A 9 17.44 -42.55 33.73
N VAL A 10 18.75 -42.25 33.88
CA VAL A 10 19.25 -40.98 34.31
C VAL A 10 18.90 -39.88 33.28
N ALA A 11 19.08 -40.11 31.99
CA ALA A 11 18.73 -39.14 30.94
C ALA A 11 17.23 -38.89 30.90
N LEU A 12 16.39 -39.88 31.05
CA LEU A 12 14.94 -39.74 31.08
C LEU A 12 14.48 -39.00 32.32
N TRP A 13 15.05 -39.29 33.46
CA TRP A 13 14.74 -38.62 34.74
C TRP A 13 15.18 -37.17 34.72
N SER A 14 16.39 -36.86 34.24
CA SER A 14 16.90 -35.49 34.11
C SER A 14 16.06 -34.67 33.08
N SER A 15 15.63 -35.29 31.97
CA SER A 15 14.74 -34.68 30.99
C SER A 15 13.38 -34.32 31.60
N LEU A 16 12.78 -35.18 32.41
CA LEU A 16 11.52 -34.92 33.08
C LEU A 16 11.64 -33.80 34.12
N ILE A 17 12.73 -33.76 34.88
CA ILE A 17 12.99 -32.66 35.85
C ILE A 17 13.20 -31.34 35.10
N ALA A 18 14.05 -31.35 34.07
CA ALA A 18 14.29 -30.17 33.22
C ALA A 18 13.00 -29.65 32.57
N SER A 19 12.16 -30.59 32.08
CA SER A 19 10.86 -30.22 31.49
C SER A 19 9.91 -29.57 32.48
N ARG A 20 9.87 -30.07 33.72
CA ARG A 20 9.05 -29.45 34.76
C ARG A 20 9.58 -28.07 35.16
N TRP A 21 10.86 -27.98 35.45
CA TRP A 21 11.48 -26.72 35.86
C TRP A 21 11.39 -25.61 34.81
N LEU A 22 11.65 -25.96 33.53
CA LEU A 22 11.51 -25.04 32.40
C LEU A 22 10.03 -24.70 32.14
N GLY A 23 9.13 -25.67 32.32
CA GLY A 23 7.68 -25.47 32.20
C GLY A 23 7.16 -24.44 33.21
N GLU A 24 7.55 -24.57 34.49
CA GLU A 24 7.20 -23.61 35.56
C GLU A 24 7.73 -22.21 35.27
N ARG A 25 8.94 -22.10 34.67
CA ARG A 25 9.50 -20.83 34.21
C ARG A 25 8.72 -20.19 33.07
N ILE A 26 8.25 -20.98 32.09
CA ILE A 26 7.41 -20.50 30.99
C ILE A 26 6.04 -20.06 31.53
N GLU A 27 5.46 -20.79 32.48
CA GLU A 27 4.18 -20.45 33.10
C GLU A 27 4.24 -19.15 33.93
N SER A 28 5.38 -18.84 34.51
CA SER A 28 5.60 -17.62 35.33
C SER A 28 5.71 -16.32 34.52
N ILE A 29 5.80 -16.41 33.17
CA ILE A 29 5.88 -15.23 32.29
C ILE A 29 4.46 -14.70 32.02
N GLU A 30 4.01 -13.71 32.78
CA GLU A 30 2.67 -13.15 32.69
C GLU A 30 2.34 -12.50 31.33
N THR A 31 3.35 -12.03 30.61
CA THR A 31 3.20 -11.38 29.30
C THR A 31 2.83 -12.31 28.14
N LEU A 32 2.97 -13.64 28.32
CA LEU A 32 2.66 -14.62 27.30
C LEU A 32 1.19 -15.05 27.36
N ASN A 33 0.56 -15.12 26.18
CA ASN A 33 -0.77 -15.67 26.04
C ASN A 33 -0.82 -17.15 26.52
N PRO A 34 -1.90 -17.57 27.22
CA PRO A 34 -2.03 -18.95 27.72
C PRO A 34 -1.82 -20.01 26.63
N SER A 35 -2.34 -19.80 25.43
CA SER A 35 -2.15 -20.73 24.30
C SER A 35 -0.69 -20.86 23.87
N LEU A 36 0.07 -19.77 23.90
CA LEU A 36 1.50 -19.78 23.56
C LEU A 36 2.33 -20.50 24.61
N ARG A 37 2.01 -20.35 25.91
CA ARG A 37 2.65 -21.11 27.00
C ARG A 37 2.47 -22.61 26.81
N VAL A 38 1.24 -23.04 26.54
CA VAL A 38 0.94 -24.48 26.29
C VAL A 38 1.72 -25.00 25.09
N LEU A 39 1.80 -24.21 23.99
CA LEU A 39 2.53 -24.60 22.79
C LEU A 39 4.03 -24.73 23.06
N LEU A 40 4.64 -23.75 23.73
CA LEU A 40 6.06 -23.74 24.09
C LEU A 40 6.41 -24.93 24.99
N ASN A 41 5.59 -25.19 26.02
CA ASN A 41 5.77 -26.32 26.93
C ASN A 41 5.69 -27.66 26.16
N LYS A 42 4.78 -27.77 25.19
CA LYS A 42 4.64 -28.98 24.38
C LYS A 42 5.86 -29.21 23.48
N ILE A 43 6.33 -28.17 22.79
CA ILE A 43 7.52 -28.23 21.93
C ILE A 43 8.76 -28.57 22.78
N LEU A 44 8.96 -27.89 23.91
CA LEU A 44 10.07 -28.12 24.82
C LEU A 44 10.08 -29.57 25.32
N ARG A 45 8.91 -30.07 25.73
CA ARG A 45 8.78 -31.47 26.20
C ARG A 45 9.12 -32.49 25.11
N ILE A 46 8.65 -32.26 23.89
CA ILE A 46 8.97 -33.12 22.75
C ILE A 46 10.48 -33.14 22.50
N LEU A 47 11.12 -31.96 22.47
CA LEU A 47 12.55 -31.78 22.26
C LEU A 47 13.37 -32.52 23.33
N LEU A 48 13.05 -32.29 24.60
CA LEU A 48 13.76 -32.91 25.73
C LEU A 48 13.59 -34.43 25.77
N VAL A 49 12.39 -34.94 25.47
CA VAL A 49 12.15 -36.40 25.39
C VAL A 49 12.93 -37.00 24.21
N THR A 50 12.98 -36.34 23.06
CA THR A 50 13.77 -36.80 21.92
C THR A 50 15.25 -36.87 22.26
N ILE A 51 15.80 -35.84 22.89
CA ILE A 51 17.20 -35.82 23.37
C ILE A 51 17.44 -36.95 24.40
N ALA A 52 16.52 -37.15 25.37
CA ALA A 52 16.63 -38.17 26.40
C ALA A 52 16.61 -39.60 25.84
N ILE A 53 16.03 -39.81 24.65
CA ILE A 53 16.05 -41.10 23.95
C ILE A 53 17.33 -41.26 23.12
N LEU A 54 17.77 -40.23 22.39
CA LEU A 54 18.89 -40.30 21.48
C LEU A 54 20.25 -40.40 22.19
N VAL A 55 20.43 -39.66 23.31
CA VAL A 55 21.70 -39.66 24.04
C VAL A 55 22.11 -41.03 24.57
N PRO A 56 21.25 -41.80 25.23
CA PRO A 56 21.60 -43.16 25.68
C PRO A 56 21.86 -44.13 24.52
N ILE A 57 21.11 -44.00 23.42
CA ILE A 57 21.31 -44.86 22.22
C ILE A 57 22.73 -44.64 21.67
N SER A 58 23.18 -43.38 21.59
CA SER A 58 24.57 -43.06 21.22
C SER A 58 25.60 -43.58 22.21
N ALA A 59 25.32 -43.48 23.51
CA ALA A 59 26.22 -43.92 24.58
C ALA A 59 26.46 -45.47 24.60
N ILE A 60 25.52 -46.24 24.04
CA ILE A 60 25.63 -47.69 23.87
C ILE A 60 26.42 -48.03 22.58
N GLY A 61 26.78 -47.07 21.76
CA GLY A 61 27.52 -47.26 20.51
C GLY A 61 26.64 -47.61 19.30
N LEU A 62 25.32 -47.40 19.40
CA LEU A 62 24.42 -47.55 18.25
C LEU A 62 24.56 -46.35 17.30
N ASP A 63 24.55 -46.65 16.00
CA ASP A 63 24.65 -45.61 14.98
C ASP A 63 23.36 -44.79 14.89
N LEU A 64 23.51 -43.50 15.07
CA LEU A 64 22.41 -42.51 14.99
C LEU A 64 22.24 -41.92 13.59
N THR A 65 23.00 -42.37 12.58
CA THR A 65 22.98 -41.77 11.23
C THR A 65 21.59 -41.78 10.61
N ILE A 66 20.81 -42.82 10.80
CA ILE A 66 19.42 -42.91 10.29
C ILE A 66 18.54 -41.85 10.98
N PHE A 67 18.68 -41.67 12.30
CA PHE A 67 17.90 -40.66 13.04
C PHE A 67 18.33 -39.24 12.65
N ALA A 68 19.62 -39.02 12.39
CA ALA A 68 20.12 -37.75 11.91
C ALA A 68 19.59 -37.43 10.51
N LEU A 69 19.56 -38.42 9.60
CA LEU A 69 19.01 -38.27 8.25
C LEU A 69 17.52 -37.97 8.28
N LEU A 70 16.74 -38.73 9.05
CA LEU A 70 15.30 -38.48 9.21
C LEU A 70 15.02 -37.16 9.89
N GLY A 71 15.75 -36.81 10.96
CA GLY A 71 15.63 -35.52 11.65
C GLY A 71 16.00 -34.35 10.76
N GLY A 72 17.01 -34.52 9.90
CA GLY A 72 17.37 -33.51 8.89
C GLY A 72 16.26 -33.30 7.87
N GLY A 73 15.64 -34.38 7.34
CA GLY A 73 14.50 -34.30 6.44
C GLY A 73 13.29 -33.62 7.06
N ILE A 74 12.94 -33.97 8.30
CA ILE A 74 11.86 -33.31 9.06
C ILE A 74 12.20 -31.85 9.32
N GLY A 75 13.45 -31.56 9.71
CA GLY A 75 13.91 -30.20 9.94
C GLY A 75 13.78 -29.28 8.72
N ILE A 76 14.16 -29.82 7.54
CA ILE A 76 13.98 -29.06 6.26
C ILE A 76 12.49 -28.83 5.99
N GLY A 77 11.62 -29.84 6.16
CA GLY A 77 10.18 -29.70 5.96
C GLY A 77 9.57 -28.65 6.89
N ILE A 78 9.92 -28.66 8.17
CA ILE A 78 9.49 -27.64 9.14
C ILE A 78 10.04 -26.26 8.75
N GLY A 79 11.32 -26.20 8.33
CA GLY A 79 11.95 -24.95 7.88
C GLY A 79 11.19 -24.28 6.72
N PHE A 80 10.85 -25.05 5.69
CA PHE A 80 10.01 -24.55 4.59
C PHE A 80 8.60 -24.13 5.06
N GLY A 81 8.00 -24.91 5.97
CA GLY A 81 6.68 -24.56 6.53
C GLY A 81 6.67 -23.27 7.36
N LEU A 82 7.80 -22.96 8.03
CA LEU A 82 7.93 -21.75 8.86
C LEU A 82 8.61 -20.59 8.14
N GLN A 83 9.09 -20.76 6.92
CA GLN A 83 9.87 -19.77 6.18
C GLN A 83 9.20 -18.39 6.16
N LYS A 84 7.91 -18.32 5.81
CA LYS A 84 7.17 -17.05 5.77
C LYS A 84 7.02 -16.38 7.13
N VAL A 85 6.89 -17.16 8.18
CA VAL A 85 6.77 -16.62 9.54
C VAL A 85 8.10 -16.00 9.97
N ILE A 86 9.21 -16.71 9.75
CA ILE A 86 10.55 -16.25 10.08
C ILE A 86 10.92 -15.04 9.22
N SER A 87 10.64 -15.04 7.91
CA SER A 87 10.85 -13.92 7.01
C SER A 87 10.17 -12.66 7.52
N ASN A 88 8.89 -12.74 7.86
CA ASN A 88 8.14 -11.61 8.39
C ASN A 88 8.67 -11.07 9.72
N LEU A 89 9.14 -11.93 10.62
CA LEU A 89 9.76 -11.52 11.88
C LEU A 89 11.10 -10.79 11.63
N VAL A 90 11.93 -11.33 10.75
CA VAL A 90 13.22 -10.71 10.39
C VAL A 90 12.99 -9.38 9.68
N CYS A 91 12.05 -9.32 8.74
CA CYS A 91 11.67 -8.08 8.06
C CYS A 91 11.12 -7.04 9.06
N GLY A 92 10.29 -7.44 10.02
CA GLY A 92 9.80 -6.55 11.07
C GLY A 92 10.93 -5.98 11.92
N PHE A 93 11.93 -6.78 12.28
CA PHE A 93 13.11 -6.32 12.98
C PHE A 93 13.94 -5.33 12.13
N ILE A 94 14.14 -5.62 10.85
CA ILE A 94 14.86 -4.73 9.92
C ILE A 94 14.15 -3.37 9.84
N LEU A 95 12.82 -3.35 9.64
CA LEU A 95 12.05 -2.10 9.57
C LEU A 95 12.20 -1.23 10.83
N LEU A 96 12.25 -1.86 12.00
CA LEU A 96 12.42 -1.17 13.28
C LEU A 96 13.84 -0.58 13.44
N VAL A 97 14.86 -1.29 12.96
CA VAL A 97 16.27 -0.85 13.05
C VAL A 97 16.57 0.25 12.05
N ASP A 98 16.17 0.06 10.78
CA ASP A 98 16.47 1.00 9.69
C ASP A 98 15.62 2.27 9.78
N LYS A 99 14.48 2.21 10.46
CA LYS A 99 13.53 3.33 10.56
C LYS A 99 13.12 3.90 9.21
N SER A 100 13.20 3.09 8.16
CA SER A 100 12.77 3.46 6.80
C SER A 100 11.27 3.72 6.74
N ILE A 101 10.53 3.13 7.66
CA ILE A 101 9.09 3.30 7.86
C ILE A 101 8.83 3.42 9.37
N LYS A 102 8.02 4.40 9.78
CA LYS A 102 7.69 4.64 11.21
C LYS A 102 6.20 4.93 11.39
N PRO A 103 5.66 4.70 12.60
CA PRO A 103 4.30 5.12 12.95
C PRO A 103 4.09 6.61 12.63
N GLY A 104 2.98 6.92 11.98
CA GLY A 104 2.64 8.25 11.50
C GLY A 104 3.10 8.57 10.08
N ASP A 105 3.99 7.78 9.47
CA ASP A 105 4.36 7.97 8.07
C ASP A 105 3.17 7.67 7.14
N VAL A 106 3.07 8.47 6.08
CA VAL A 106 2.11 8.25 5.00
C VAL A 106 2.80 7.44 3.91
N ILE A 107 2.27 6.26 3.65
CA ILE A 107 2.80 5.37 2.64
C ILE A 107 1.77 5.02 1.57
N GLN A 108 2.28 4.71 0.40
CA GLN A 108 1.52 4.10 -0.67
C GLN A 108 2.23 2.83 -1.12
N ILE A 109 1.49 1.73 -1.12
CA ILE A 109 1.98 0.43 -1.57
C ILE A 109 1.28 0.14 -2.89
N GLY A 110 2.07 -0.03 -3.96
CA GLY A 110 1.55 -0.33 -5.30
C GLY A 110 1.15 -1.79 -5.47
N GLY A 111 0.44 -2.10 -6.58
CA GLY A 111 0.20 -3.47 -7.05
C GLY A 111 -1.17 -4.04 -6.67
N THR A 112 -1.20 -5.30 -6.28
CA THR A 112 -2.38 -6.19 -6.17
C THR A 112 -3.42 -5.82 -5.10
N TYR A 113 -3.18 -4.79 -4.30
CA TYR A 113 -4.10 -4.39 -3.24
C TYR A 113 -5.24 -3.52 -3.80
N ALA A 114 -6.44 -4.06 -3.79
CA ALA A 114 -7.66 -3.37 -4.25
C ALA A 114 -8.08 -2.28 -3.25
N GLY A 115 -8.43 -1.10 -3.75
CA GLY A 115 -9.05 -0.05 -2.94
C GLY A 115 -8.61 1.39 -3.21
N SER A 116 -7.70 1.62 -4.17
CA SER A 116 -7.34 2.97 -4.60
C SER A 116 -7.64 3.15 -6.10
N PRO A 117 -8.11 4.33 -6.56
CA PRO A 117 -8.30 4.63 -7.98
C PRO A 117 -7.04 4.48 -8.83
N GLU A 118 -5.85 4.51 -8.21
CA GLU A 118 -4.54 4.37 -8.85
C GLU A 118 -3.91 2.98 -8.63
N GLY A 119 -4.65 2.02 -8.03
CA GLY A 119 -4.18 0.66 -7.73
C GLY A 119 -3.15 0.67 -6.57
N GLY A 120 -3.59 0.30 -5.36
CA GLY A 120 -2.73 0.22 -4.20
C GLY A 120 -3.36 0.75 -2.91
N ILE A 121 -2.69 0.53 -1.77
CA ILE A 121 -3.11 1.03 -0.46
C ILE A 121 -2.40 2.37 -0.22
N TYR A 122 -3.17 3.43 0.03
CA TYR A 122 -2.68 4.72 0.48
C TYR A 122 -3.20 5.00 1.90
N GLY A 123 -2.32 5.14 2.86
CA GLY A 123 -2.69 5.36 4.25
C GLY A 123 -1.52 5.74 5.13
N TRP A 124 -1.77 5.90 6.42
CA TRP A 124 -0.72 6.15 7.41
C TRP A 124 -0.47 4.91 8.25
N ILE A 125 0.79 4.73 8.62
CA ILE A 125 1.22 3.65 9.50
C ILE A 125 0.71 3.94 10.90
N ASN A 126 -0.11 3.04 11.42
CA ASN A 126 -0.61 3.07 12.79
C ASN A 126 0.43 2.45 13.75
N ASN A 127 0.74 1.18 13.52
CA ASN A 127 1.70 0.44 14.34
C ASN A 127 2.52 -0.55 13.51
N LEU A 128 3.79 -0.76 13.94
CA LEU A 128 4.61 -1.87 13.46
C LEU A 128 4.55 -3.01 14.49
N HIS A 129 4.07 -4.16 14.04
CA HIS A 129 4.05 -5.39 14.82
C HIS A 129 5.15 -6.35 14.36
N ALA A 130 5.42 -7.39 15.15
CA ALA A 130 6.51 -8.34 14.86
C ALA A 130 6.41 -9.01 13.48
N ARG A 131 5.21 -9.29 12.96
CA ARG A 131 5.00 -9.98 11.67
C ARG A 131 4.26 -9.18 10.61
N TYR A 132 3.59 -8.10 11.00
CA TYR A 132 2.82 -7.25 10.10
C TYR A 132 2.87 -5.79 10.55
N THR A 133 2.64 -4.89 9.63
CA THR A 133 2.46 -3.46 9.86
C THR A 133 1.00 -3.11 9.63
N SER A 134 0.42 -2.34 10.54
CA SER A 134 -0.94 -1.82 10.44
C SER A 134 -0.94 -0.48 9.74
N VAL A 135 -1.72 -0.37 8.65
CA VAL A 135 -1.90 0.85 7.85
C VAL A 135 -3.37 1.22 7.82
N ILE A 136 -3.71 2.42 8.27
CA ILE A 136 -5.08 2.93 8.25
C ILE A 136 -5.25 3.80 7.00
N THR A 137 -6.28 3.51 6.20
CA THR A 137 -6.66 4.31 5.04
C THR A 137 -7.63 5.43 5.42
N ARG A 138 -7.88 6.34 4.47
CA ARG A 138 -8.84 7.44 4.68
C ARG A 138 -10.30 6.96 4.79
N ASP A 139 -10.60 5.79 4.27
CA ASP A 139 -11.92 5.18 4.38
C ASP A 139 -12.17 4.55 5.76
N GLY A 140 -11.18 4.68 6.69
CA GLY A 140 -11.25 4.12 8.02
C GLY A 140 -10.97 2.62 8.08
N THR A 141 -10.51 2.02 6.98
CA THR A 141 -10.13 0.60 6.96
C THR A 141 -8.68 0.42 7.43
N GLU A 142 -8.46 -0.60 8.24
CA GLU A 142 -7.14 -0.98 8.72
C GLU A 142 -6.62 -2.19 7.92
N HIS A 143 -5.52 -1.99 7.21
CA HIS A 143 -4.86 -3.03 6.42
C HIS A 143 -3.68 -3.60 7.20
N LEU A 144 -3.67 -4.92 7.39
CA LEU A 144 -2.58 -5.64 8.05
C LEU A 144 -1.64 -6.19 6.97
N ILE A 145 -0.54 -5.51 6.75
CA ILE A 145 0.40 -5.80 5.67
C ILE A 145 1.58 -6.60 6.22
N PRO A 146 1.87 -7.79 5.69
CA PRO A 146 3.05 -8.56 6.08
C PRO A 146 4.34 -7.72 5.97
N ASN A 147 5.21 -7.79 6.97
CA ASN A 147 6.44 -7.00 6.96
C ASN A 147 7.37 -7.34 5.79
N GLU A 148 7.32 -8.58 5.31
CA GLU A 148 8.03 -9.04 4.13
C GLU A 148 7.65 -8.23 2.88
N ASP A 149 6.36 -7.92 2.69
CA ASP A 149 5.88 -7.15 1.54
C ASP A 149 6.42 -5.72 1.54
N LEU A 150 6.60 -5.12 2.71
CA LEU A 150 7.16 -3.76 2.85
C LEU A 150 8.66 -3.67 2.54
N ILE A 151 9.38 -4.80 2.57
CA ILE A 151 10.81 -4.87 2.23
C ILE A 151 11.03 -5.35 0.80
N THR A 152 10.21 -6.31 0.33
CA THR A 152 10.40 -6.93 -0.98
C THR A 152 9.72 -6.18 -2.11
N GLN A 153 8.71 -5.35 -1.82
CA GLN A 153 7.98 -4.56 -2.81
C GLN A 153 8.34 -3.08 -2.72
N PRO A 154 8.27 -2.33 -3.82
CA PRO A 154 8.43 -0.88 -3.79
C PRO A 154 7.36 -0.23 -2.94
N VAL A 155 7.76 0.56 -1.95
CA VAL A 155 6.90 1.36 -1.10
C VAL A 155 7.21 2.83 -1.33
N ILE A 156 6.20 3.64 -1.62
CA ILE A 156 6.33 5.09 -1.71
C ILE A 156 6.05 5.67 -0.33
N ASN A 157 7.06 6.24 0.32
CA ASN A 157 6.90 6.97 1.57
C ASN A 157 6.80 8.48 1.26
N TRP A 158 5.65 9.07 1.53
CA TRP A 158 5.33 10.48 1.24
C TRP A 158 5.86 11.45 2.31
N SER A 159 6.34 10.95 3.44
CA SER A 159 6.76 11.74 4.61
C SER A 159 8.19 11.44 5.08
N PHE A 160 8.96 10.60 4.36
CA PHE A 160 10.24 10.06 4.83
C PHE A 160 11.32 11.13 5.06
N THR A 161 11.67 11.88 4.01
CA THR A 161 12.82 12.81 4.06
C THR A 161 12.37 14.26 4.08
N HIS A 162 11.28 14.57 3.38
CA HIS A 162 10.79 15.92 3.20
C HIS A 162 9.31 16.01 3.55
N ASP A 163 8.95 17.08 4.22
CA ASP A 163 7.58 17.44 4.51
C ASP A 163 6.83 17.99 3.28
N ARG A 164 7.54 18.18 2.15
CA ARG A 164 7.00 18.76 0.91
C ARG A 164 6.83 17.70 -0.16
N VAL A 165 5.64 17.61 -0.73
CA VAL A 165 5.33 16.69 -1.83
C VAL A 165 4.82 17.48 -3.03
N ARG A 166 5.33 17.14 -4.22
CA ARG A 166 4.85 17.70 -5.47
C ARG A 166 3.68 16.89 -6.01
N LEU A 167 2.56 17.56 -6.15
CA LEU A 167 1.37 17.03 -6.81
C LEU A 167 1.30 17.52 -8.26
N HIS A 168 0.59 16.78 -9.09
CA HIS A 168 0.29 17.15 -10.45
C HIS A 168 -1.20 16.96 -10.76
N SER A 169 -1.70 17.75 -11.69
CA SER A 169 -3.08 17.67 -12.17
C SER A 169 -3.13 18.00 -13.65
N LEU A 170 -3.82 17.15 -14.44
CA LEU A 170 -4.00 17.35 -15.87
C LEU A 170 -5.26 18.16 -16.14
N PHE A 171 -5.16 19.04 -17.15
CA PHE A 171 -6.23 19.88 -17.68
C PHE A 171 -6.29 19.72 -19.20
N TYR A 172 -7.50 19.69 -19.72
CA TYR A 172 -7.77 19.49 -21.15
C TYR A 172 -8.43 20.73 -21.70
N ILE A 173 -7.82 21.35 -22.71
CA ILE A 173 -8.34 22.55 -23.37
C ILE A 173 -8.50 22.34 -24.86
N SER A 174 -9.39 23.12 -25.51
CA SER A 174 -9.61 23.03 -26.94
C SER A 174 -8.39 23.53 -27.71
N TYR A 175 -8.13 22.95 -28.90
CA TYR A 175 -7.10 23.41 -29.85
C TYR A 175 -7.28 24.87 -30.31
N THR A 176 -8.50 25.41 -30.20
CA THR A 176 -8.80 26.80 -30.55
C THR A 176 -8.54 27.79 -29.42
N THR A 177 -8.07 27.30 -28.27
CA THR A 177 -7.86 28.11 -27.06
C THR A 177 -6.45 28.69 -27.05
N ASP A 178 -6.32 29.92 -26.53
CA ASP A 178 -5.03 30.51 -26.19
C ASP A 178 -4.38 29.72 -25.05
N VAL A 179 -3.29 29.01 -25.35
CA VAL A 179 -2.60 28.11 -24.43
C VAL A 179 -1.91 28.88 -23.32
N ASP A 180 -1.28 30.02 -23.63
CA ASP A 180 -0.54 30.83 -22.65
C ASP A 180 -1.48 31.40 -21.60
N LYS A 181 -2.64 31.89 -22.05
CA LYS A 181 -3.69 32.36 -21.14
C LYS A 181 -4.24 31.25 -20.28
N ALA A 182 -4.45 30.06 -20.84
CA ALA A 182 -4.90 28.90 -20.04
C ALA A 182 -3.88 28.51 -18.97
N ILE A 183 -2.58 28.48 -19.30
CA ILE A 183 -1.49 28.24 -18.36
C ILE A 183 -1.48 29.27 -17.23
N GLU A 184 -1.64 30.54 -17.53
CA GLU A 184 -1.69 31.60 -16.53
C GLU A 184 -2.88 31.42 -15.57
N LEU A 185 -4.07 31.14 -16.09
CA LEU A 185 -5.29 30.92 -15.29
C LEU A 185 -5.17 29.67 -14.40
N ILE A 186 -4.56 28.59 -14.89
CA ILE A 186 -4.31 27.39 -14.08
C ILE A 186 -3.35 27.72 -12.94
N ASN A 187 -2.25 28.44 -13.22
CA ASN A 187 -1.30 28.86 -12.21
C ASN A 187 -1.96 29.77 -11.16
N GLN A 188 -2.83 30.68 -11.57
CA GLN A 188 -3.60 31.53 -10.68
C GLN A 188 -4.55 30.69 -9.80
N GLY A 189 -5.27 29.74 -10.40
CA GLY A 189 -6.17 28.83 -9.68
C GLY A 189 -5.44 27.96 -8.66
N ALA A 190 -4.21 27.53 -8.97
CA ALA A 190 -3.39 26.76 -8.04
C ALA A 190 -2.90 27.62 -6.85
N ARG A 191 -2.46 28.86 -7.08
CA ARG A 191 -2.03 29.78 -6.02
C ARG A 191 -3.16 30.19 -5.08
N ALA A 192 -4.39 30.15 -5.54
CA ALA A 192 -5.57 30.51 -4.73
C ALA A 192 -5.96 29.41 -3.72
N VAL A 193 -5.23 28.29 -3.66
CA VAL A 193 -5.47 27.19 -2.71
C VAL A 193 -4.49 27.32 -1.54
N ASP A 194 -4.96 27.55 -0.34
CA ASP A 194 -4.15 27.83 0.87
C ASP A 194 -3.09 26.75 1.17
N ARG A 195 -3.37 25.47 0.83
CA ARG A 195 -2.45 24.36 1.04
C ARG A 195 -1.36 24.22 -0.02
N VAL A 196 -1.46 24.97 -1.13
CA VAL A 196 -0.44 25.02 -2.17
C VAL A 196 0.64 26.01 -1.76
N LEU A 197 1.90 25.60 -1.82
CA LEU A 197 3.03 26.42 -1.45
C LEU A 197 3.32 27.49 -2.51
N ASP A 198 3.73 28.68 -2.05
CA ASP A 198 4.23 29.76 -2.90
C ASP A 198 5.69 29.55 -3.32
N ASP A 199 6.43 28.74 -2.56
CA ASP A 199 7.80 28.36 -2.87
C ASP A 199 8.01 26.84 -2.67
N PRO A 200 8.32 26.09 -3.74
CA PRO A 200 8.37 26.49 -5.16
C PRO A 200 7.00 26.86 -5.72
N LYS A 201 6.97 27.90 -6.56
CA LYS A 201 5.72 28.38 -7.18
C LYS A 201 5.04 27.32 -8.04
N PRO A 202 3.72 27.25 -8.05
CA PRO A 202 2.99 26.41 -9.00
C PRO A 202 3.38 26.74 -10.44
N LYS A 203 3.57 25.71 -11.24
CA LYS A 203 3.96 25.83 -12.65
C LYS A 203 3.11 24.90 -13.51
N CYS A 204 2.40 25.46 -14.46
CA CYS A 204 1.69 24.72 -15.49
C CYS A 204 2.55 24.64 -16.76
N LEU A 205 2.56 23.50 -17.40
CA LEU A 205 3.33 23.18 -18.61
C LEU A 205 2.40 22.53 -19.62
N LEU A 206 2.72 22.73 -20.91
CA LEU A 206 2.14 21.90 -21.96
C LEU A 206 2.70 20.49 -21.79
N TYR A 207 1.81 19.50 -21.68
CA TYR A 207 2.17 18.12 -21.41
C TYR A 207 2.13 17.29 -22.69
N ASP A 208 1.02 17.38 -23.45
CA ASP A 208 0.81 16.55 -24.64
C ASP A 208 -0.29 17.13 -25.54
N PHE A 209 -0.39 16.59 -26.75
CA PHE A 209 -1.48 16.80 -27.70
C PHE A 209 -2.28 15.51 -27.83
N SER A 210 -3.53 15.53 -27.39
CA SER A 210 -4.45 14.39 -27.45
C SER A 210 -5.37 14.51 -28.66
N ASP A 211 -6.11 13.44 -28.99
CA ASP A 211 -6.99 13.37 -30.18
C ASP A 211 -7.97 14.55 -30.31
N SER A 212 -8.43 15.13 -29.21
CA SER A 212 -9.44 16.20 -29.25
C SER A 212 -9.08 17.38 -28.33
N SER A 213 -7.89 17.39 -27.72
CA SER A 213 -7.52 18.38 -26.72
C SER A 213 -6.02 18.61 -26.62
N ILE A 214 -5.63 19.81 -26.19
CA ILE A 214 -4.29 20.08 -25.68
C ILE A 214 -4.30 19.75 -24.20
N VAL A 215 -3.29 18.99 -23.74
CA VAL A 215 -3.15 18.55 -22.37
C VAL A 215 -2.13 19.44 -21.65
N LEU A 216 -2.56 20.08 -20.57
CA LEU A 216 -1.71 20.89 -19.71
C LEU A 216 -1.53 20.18 -18.36
N GLU A 217 -0.32 20.21 -17.80
CA GLU A 217 -0.01 19.65 -16.49
C GLU A 217 0.35 20.76 -15.50
N ALA A 218 -0.48 20.95 -14.50
CA ALA A 218 -0.17 21.81 -13.37
C ALA A 218 0.62 21.03 -12.32
N ARG A 219 1.76 21.56 -11.89
CA ARG A 219 2.64 21.02 -10.84
C ARG A 219 2.68 22.00 -9.69
N PHE A 220 2.39 21.51 -8.49
CA PHE A 220 2.36 22.34 -7.28
C PHE A 220 2.77 21.54 -6.06
N TRP A 221 3.28 22.23 -5.03
CA TRP A 221 3.80 21.61 -3.83
C TRP A 221 2.89 21.83 -2.65
N ILE A 222 2.83 20.83 -1.75
CA ILE A 222 2.12 20.88 -0.47
C ILE A 222 3.03 20.37 0.65
N LYS A 223 2.78 20.80 1.92
CA LYS A 223 3.54 20.33 3.10
C LYS A 223 2.88 19.20 3.87
N ASP A 224 1.60 18.96 3.65
CA ASP A 224 0.77 18.13 4.52
C ASP A 224 0.07 16.99 3.75
N PRO A 225 0.80 16.06 3.12
CA PRO A 225 0.19 14.96 2.36
C PRO A 225 -0.75 14.11 3.21
N SER A 226 -0.49 14.01 4.53
CA SER A 226 -1.33 13.31 5.51
C SER A 226 -2.76 13.86 5.58
N ASN A 227 -2.97 15.16 5.33
CA ASN A 227 -4.29 15.80 5.30
C ASN A 227 -5.04 15.62 3.97
N GLY A 228 -4.54 14.78 3.05
CA GLY A 228 -5.15 14.43 1.77
C GLY A 228 -4.65 15.23 0.59
N VAL A 229 -4.29 14.51 -0.42
CA VAL A 229 -3.83 15.04 -1.70
C VAL A 229 -4.99 15.28 -2.66
N THR A 230 -6.03 14.45 -2.61
CA THR A 230 -7.19 14.53 -3.52
C THR A 230 -8.00 15.81 -3.33
N SER A 231 -8.19 16.27 -2.09
CA SER A 231 -8.89 17.53 -1.78
C SER A 231 -8.17 18.73 -2.39
N VAL A 232 -6.84 18.77 -2.33
CA VAL A 232 -6.05 19.86 -2.93
C VAL A 232 -6.12 19.81 -4.45
N LYS A 233 -5.96 18.64 -5.06
CA LYS A 233 -6.14 18.47 -6.51
C LYS A 233 -7.52 18.91 -6.98
N SER A 234 -8.57 18.58 -6.20
CA SER A 234 -9.95 18.99 -6.48
C SER A 234 -10.11 20.51 -6.38
N ALA A 235 -9.59 21.16 -5.33
CA ALA A 235 -9.66 22.60 -5.17
C ALA A 235 -8.96 23.35 -6.31
N VAL A 236 -7.76 22.90 -6.70
CA VAL A 236 -7.03 23.47 -7.85
C VAL A 236 -7.83 23.34 -9.15
N ARG A 237 -8.42 22.15 -9.40
CA ARG A 237 -9.26 21.92 -10.58
C ARG A 237 -10.50 22.81 -10.59
N LEU A 238 -11.15 22.97 -9.44
CA LEU A 238 -12.36 23.79 -9.32
C LEU A 238 -12.05 25.27 -9.54
N ASN A 239 -10.97 25.79 -8.95
CA ASN A 239 -10.53 27.17 -9.16
C ASN A 239 -10.19 27.43 -10.63
N ALA A 240 -9.43 26.54 -11.26
CA ALA A 240 -9.09 26.63 -12.67
C ALA A 240 -10.35 26.57 -13.56
N TRP A 241 -11.31 25.67 -13.25
CA TRP A 241 -12.59 25.59 -13.95
C TRP A 241 -13.39 26.90 -13.86
N ASN A 242 -13.46 27.53 -12.69
CA ASN A 242 -14.17 28.79 -12.50
C ASN A 242 -13.51 29.93 -13.30
N LEU A 243 -12.16 29.97 -13.33
CA LEU A 243 -11.41 30.92 -14.12
C LEU A 243 -11.61 30.67 -15.64
N PHE A 244 -11.60 29.43 -16.08
CA PHE A 244 -11.87 29.05 -17.46
C PHE A 244 -13.24 29.55 -17.93
N ARG A 245 -14.29 29.32 -17.13
CA ARG A 245 -15.63 29.82 -17.43
C ARG A 245 -15.67 31.35 -17.54
N LYS A 246 -15.01 32.06 -16.62
CA LYS A 246 -14.96 33.51 -16.60
C LYS A 246 -14.25 34.12 -17.82
N HIS A 247 -13.22 33.42 -18.31
CA HIS A 247 -12.38 33.93 -19.41
C HIS A 247 -12.65 33.24 -20.77
N GLY A 248 -13.71 32.44 -20.89
CA GLY A 248 -14.12 31.86 -22.15
C GLY A 248 -13.21 30.70 -22.64
N ILE A 249 -12.39 30.11 -21.77
CA ILE A 249 -11.60 28.92 -22.07
C ILE A 249 -12.54 27.73 -22.19
N ARG A 250 -12.49 27.01 -23.29
CA ARG A 250 -13.37 25.86 -23.55
C ARG A 250 -12.66 24.55 -23.22
N VAL A 251 -13.33 23.69 -22.46
CA VAL A 251 -12.99 22.29 -22.31
C VAL A 251 -13.66 21.53 -23.46
N PRO A 252 -12.91 20.85 -24.33
CA PRO A 252 -13.45 20.26 -25.55
C PRO A 252 -14.29 19.02 -25.24
N TYR A 253 -15.31 18.83 -26.09
CA TYR A 253 -15.94 17.53 -26.25
C TYR A 253 -15.11 16.67 -27.22
N PRO A 254 -15.25 15.33 -27.22
CA PRO A 254 -14.63 14.49 -28.23
C PRO A 254 -15.01 14.96 -29.66
N GLN A 255 -14.02 15.20 -30.50
CA GLN A 255 -14.20 15.62 -31.88
C GLN A 255 -14.01 14.43 -32.79
N ARG A 256 -14.86 14.32 -33.87
CA ARG A 256 -14.73 13.31 -34.91
C ARG A 256 -15.01 13.94 -36.24
N ASP A 257 -14.07 13.84 -37.17
CA ASP A 257 -14.26 14.20 -38.54
C ASP A 257 -14.89 13.01 -39.28
N LEU A 258 -16.07 13.24 -39.90
CA LEU A 258 -16.78 12.22 -40.66
C LEU A 258 -16.56 12.45 -42.14
N HIS A 259 -15.83 11.56 -42.81
CA HIS A 259 -15.68 11.54 -44.26
C HIS A 259 -16.73 10.61 -44.88
N ILE A 260 -17.75 11.21 -45.52
CA ILE A 260 -18.82 10.48 -46.19
C ILE A 260 -18.38 10.23 -47.64
N LYS A 261 -18.19 8.97 -47.98
CA LYS A 261 -17.82 8.58 -49.33
C LYS A 261 -19.06 8.44 -50.23
N PRO A 262 -19.08 8.99 -51.48
CA PRO A 262 -20.16 8.74 -52.45
C PRO A 262 -20.34 7.22 -52.67
N PRO A 263 -21.59 6.69 -52.88
CA PRO A 263 -22.79 7.42 -53.30
C PRO A 263 -23.79 7.80 -52.22
N ALA A 264 -23.39 7.91 -50.95
CA ALA A 264 -24.32 8.31 -49.89
C ALA A 264 -24.63 9.82 -49.98
N GLU A 265 -25.81 10.19 -50.42
CA GLU A 265 -26.35 11.54 -50.26
C GLU A 265 -26.88 11.70 -48.85
N LEU A 266 -26.24 12.54 -48.06
CA LEU A 266 -26.73 12.93 -46.73
C LEU A 266 -27.56 14.19 -46.88
N SER A 267 -28.87 14.08 -46.92
CA SER A 267 -29.77 15.24 -46.78
C SER A 267 -29.86 15.63 -45.27
N VAL A 268 -29.12 16.65 -44.85
CA VAL A 268 -29.24 17.20 -43.49
C VAL A 268 -30.41 18.18 -43.48
N THR A 269 -31.57 17.75 -43.02
CA THR A 269 -32.68 18.63 -42.73
C THR A 269 -32.48 19.26 -41.36
N LEU A 270 -32.01 20.51 -41.31
CA LEU A 270 -31.97 21.28 -40.07
C LEU A 270 -33.41 21.64 -39.68
N LYS A 271 -34.04 20.85 -38.85
CA LYS A 271 -35.26 21.28 -38.12
C LYS A 271 -34.87 22.38 -37.16
N ARG A 272 -35.02 23.65 -37.50
CA ARG A 272 -35.08 24.73 -36.53
C ARG A 272 -36.20 24.37 -35.58
N ALA A 273 -35.88 24.34 -34.29
CA ALA A 273 -36.89 24.18 -33.23
C ALA A 273 -37.84 25.38 -33.31
N GLN A 274 -39.01 25.21 -33.87
CA GLN A 274 -40.12 26.16 -33.85
C GLN A 274 -40.73 26.43 -32.45
N ALA A 275 -40.06 25.91 -31.39
CA ALA A 275 -40.51 26.02 -30.03
C ALA A 275 -40.29 27.42 -29.39
N ALA A 276 -39.55 28.33 -30.04
CA ALA A 276 -39.31 29.67 -29.49
C ALA A 276 -40.35 30.71 -29.99
N GLU A 277 -41.07 30.50 -31.07
CA GLU A 277 -42.08 31.45 -31.60
C GLU A 277 -43.46 31.23 -30.98
N ALA A 278 -43.78 30.04 -30.50
CA ALA A 278 -45.06 29.78 -29.84
C ALA A 278 -45.19 30.31 -28.43
N MET A 279 -44.05 30.61 -27.75
CA MET A 279 -44.06 31.17 -26.39
C MET A 279 -44.17 32.71 -26.38
N ILE A 280 -44.00 33.39 -27.53
CA ILE A 280 -44.09 34.83 -27.62
C ILE A 280 -45.51 35.28 -28.02
N SER A 281 -46.30 34.41 -28.66
CA SER A 281 -47.66 34.77 -29.11
C SER A 281 -48.74 34.59 -28.00
N ASP A 282 -48.45 33.90 -26.91
CA ASP A 282 -49.40 33.69 -25.80
C ASP A 282 -49.24 34.70 -24.65
N SER A 283 -48.32 35.65 -24.77
CA SER A 283 -48.15 36.73 -23.77
C SER A 283 -48.86 38.04 -24.12
N ASP A 284 -49.54 38.12 -25.27
CA ASP A 284 -50.25 39.34 -25.74
C ASP A 284 -51.78 39.10 -25.93
N SER A 285 -52.37 38.17 -25.16
CA SER A 285 -53.84 38.06 -25.13
C SER A 285 -54.39 38.30 -23.72
#